data_24b3fad1338ca7e85cd9b0969d6388ff
#
_entry.id   24b3fad1338ca7e85cd9b0969d6388ff
#
_cell.length_a   1.000
_cell.length_b   1.000
_cell.length_c   1.000
_cell.angle_alpha   90.00
_cell.angle_beta   90.00
_cell.angle_gamma   90.00
#
_symmetry.space_group_name_H-M   'P 1'
#
loop_
_entity.id
_entity.type
_entity.pdbx_description
1 polymer ?
#
loop_
_entity_poly.entity_id
_entity_poly.type
_entity_poly.pdbx_seq_one_letter_code
_entity_poly.pdbx_strand_id
1 'polypeptide(L)'
;MDRKANSYPVLDDVKAVFFDCWGTLLHEKEDRRVYLKQIYDHCLNKEEIPWERAYEKASQFWDDYQRTTHNDVRIDAFVNLFCLMYDVRLDSKVEVVSSKIIDDIAGEPMDGIEDFLHELNRRHIYHGVISNTVFDGEETAKIIQQKIPDNGFETFFFSNDYALRKPYPLIYKAALKQAGMKKEDSIFIGDSFLDDVVGSFQFGFSKSIFLSHRPSQELLAEKDEYRDVKYIRIHSYRDLIRL
;
A
#
# COMPACT_ATOMS: atom_id res chain seq x y z
N MET A 1 27.84 17.15 18.53
CA MET A 1 26.57 17.86 18.65
C MET A 1 25.52 16.82 18.93
N ASP A 2 25.10 16.69 20.17
CA ASP A 2 24.00 15.76 20.51
C ASP A 2 22.72 16.23 19.82
N ARG A 3 22.29 15.52 18.81
CA ARG A 3 20.92 15.66 18.33
C ARG A 3 20.03 15.30 19.53
N LYS A 4 19.25 16.24 20.06
CA LYS A 4 18.19 15.94 21.02
C LYS A 4 17.41 14.77 20.43
N ALA A 5 17.38 13.64 21.12
CA ALA A 5 16.61 12.49 20.70
C ALA A 5 15.16 12.96 20.54
N ASN A 6 14.62 12.82 19.33
CA ASN A 6 13.21 13.09 19.08
C ASN A 6 12.39 12.16 19.97
N SER A 7 11.42 12.69 20.68
CA SER A 7 10.48 11.89 21.47
C SER A 7 9.29 11.53 20.57
N TYR A 8 8.92 10.26 20.56
CA TYR A 8 7.72 9.75 19.89
C TYR A 8 6.78 9.15 20.94
N PRO A 9 5.99 9.95 21.63
CA PRO A 9 5.11 9.46 22.71
C PRO A 9 4.06 8.46 22.20
N VAL A 10 3.69 8.56 20.93
CA VAL A 10 2.75 7.62 20.29
C VAL A 10 3.22 6.16 20.37
N LEU A 11 4.54 5.94 20.51
CA LEU A 11 5.19 4.63 20.62
C LEU A 11 5.28 4.08 22.05
N ASP A 12 4.87 4.86 23.06
CA ASP A 12 4.92 4.40 24.44
C ASP A 12 3.92 3.23 24.61
N ASP A 13 4.39 2.13 25.22
CA ASP A 13 3.67 0.87 25.39
C ASP A 13 3.33 0.10 24.10
N VAL A 14 3.90 0.50 22.95
CA VAL A 14 3.71 -0.18 21.66
C VAL A 14 4.81 -1.22 21.45
N LYS A 15 4.41 -2.44 21.06
CA LYS A 15 5.36 -3.53 20.74
C LYS A 15 5.53 -3.74 19.24
N ALA A 16 4.52 -3.34 18.43
CA ALA A 16 4.60 -3.49 17.00
C ALA A 16 3.95 -2.33 16.24
N VAL A 17 4.52 -1.99 15.07
CA VAL A 17 3.98 -1.03 14.13
C VAL A 17 3.79 -1.71 12.78
N PHE A 18 2.59 -1.65 12.23
CA PHE A 18 2.30 -2.13 10.89
C PHE A 18 1.97 -0.97 9.96
N PHE A 19 2.46 -1.07 8.74
CA PHE A 19 2.33 -0.04 7.73
C PHE A 19 1.59 -0.57 6.51
N ASP A 20 0.77 0.26 5.88
CA ASP A 20 0.53 0.12 4.46
C ASP A 20 1.79 0.48 3.65
N CYS A 21 1.81 0.19 2.34
CA CYS A 21 2.96 0.48 1.47
C CYS A 21 2.73 1.75 0.63
N TRP A 22 1.76 1.66 -0.28
CA TRP A 22 1.54 2.68 -1.31
C TRP A 22 0.85 3.92 -0.74
N GLY A 23 1.47 5.09 -0.91
CA GLY A 23 1.00 6.32 -0.27
C GLY A 23 1.31 6.40 1.23
N THR A 24 1.96 5.38 1.80
CA THR A 24 2.29 5.31 3.24
C THR A 24 3.79 5.20 3.48
N LEU A 25 4.47 4.21 2.91
CA LEU A 25 5.94 4.09 2.93
C LEU A 25 6.56 4.80 1.74
N LEU A 26 5.98 4.60 0.57
CA LEU A 26 6.43 5.13 -0.70
C LEU A 26 5.33 6.00 -1.32
N HIS A 27 5.75 7.11 -1.93
CA HIS A 27 4.86 7.85 -2.82
C HIS A 27 4.39 6.93 -3.93
N GLU A 28 3.12 7.00 -4.26
CA GLU A 28 2.55 6.32 -5.41
C GLU A 28 2.23 7.34 -6.50
N LYS A 29 2.65 7.06 -7.71
CA LYS A 29 2.17 7.80 -8.88
C LYS A 29 0.79 7.24 -9.23
N GLU A 30 -0.26 7.92 -8.77
CA GLU A 30 -1.66 7.45 -8.84
C GLU A 30 -2.23 7.29 -10.26
N ASP A 31 -1.51 7.70 -11.29
CA ASP A 31 -2.02 7.61 -12.66
C ASP A 31 -1.93 6.19 -13.20
N ARG A 32 -3.06 5.47 -13.12
CA ARG A 32 -3.21 4.12 -13.72
C ARG A 32 -2.90 4.08 -15.23
N ARG A 33 -2.77 5.23 -15.90
CA ARG A 33 -2.30 5.29 -17.29
C ARG A 33 -0.87 4.77 -17.46
N VAL A 34 -0.11 4.69 -16.36
CA VAL A 34 1.20 4.02 -16.34
C VAL A 34 1.08 2.57 -16.84
N TYR A 35 0.05 1.84 -16.45
CA TYR A 35 -0.18 0.46 -16.89
C TYR A 35 -0.41 0.39 -18.41
N LEU A 36 -1.28 1.26 -18.91
CA LEU A 36 -1.53 1.35 -20.34
C LEU A 36 -0.28 1.76 -21.12
N LYS A 37 0.50 2.71 -20.58
CA LYS A 37 1.73 3.16 -21.20
C LYS A 37 2.71 2.00 -21.39
N GLN A 38 2.93 1.19 -20.37
CA GLN A 38 3.84 0.04 -20.46
C GLN A 38 3.33 -1.02 -21.45
N ILE A 39 2.03 -1.32 -21.44
CA ILE A 39 1.44 -2.22 -22.44
C ILE A 39 1.63 -1.63 -23.85
N TYR A 40 1.35 -0.34 -24.01
CA TYR A 40 1.51 0.36 -25.29
C TYR A 40 2.95 0.35 -25.79
N ASP A 41 3.93 0.63 -24.93
CA ASP A 41 5.35 0.69 -25.29
C ASP A 41 5.86 -0.67 -25.79
N HIS A 42 5.32 -1.77 -25.25
CA HIS A 42 5.63 -3.14 -25.65
C HIS A 42 4.71 -3.73 -26.72
N CYS A 43 3.72 -3.00 -27.20
CA CYS A 43 2.76 -3.50 -28.20
C CYS A 43 3.33 -3.42 -29.60
N LEU A 44 3.28 -4.56 -30.34
CA LEU A 44 3.71 -4.66 -31.74
C LEU A 44 2.66 -4.16 -32.75
N ASN A 45 1.38 -4.15 -32.38
CA ASN A 45 0.26 -3.78 -33.28
C ASN A 45 -0.49 -2.53 -32.79
N LYS A 46 0.26 -1.49 -32.43
CA LYS A 46 -0.24 -0.24 -31.81
C LYS A 46 -1.37 0.41 -32.58
N GLU A 47 -1.27 0.45 -33.90
CA GLU A 47 -2.21 1.16 -34.77
C GLU A 47 -3.60 0.50 -34.81
N GLU A 48 -3.72 -0.78 -34.40
CA GLU A 48 -4.96 -1.55 -34.41
C GLU A 48 -5.77 -1.38 -33.11
N ILE A 49 -5.20 -0.77 -32.06
CA ILE A 49 -5.76 -0.76 -30.70
C ILE A 49 -6.36 0.60 -30.35
N PRO A 50 -7.62 0.71 -29.97
CA PRO A 50 -8.23 1.92 -29.46
C PRO A 50 -7.92 2.09 -27.94
N TRP A 51 -6.68 2.45 -27.62
CA TRP A 51 -6.09 2.39 -26.28
C TRP A 51 -6.90 3.06 -25.16
N GLU A 52 -7.35 4.30 -25.37
CA GLU A 52 -8.09 5.01 -24.33
C GLU A 52 -9.38 4.30 -23.95
N ARG A 53 -10.15 3.88 -24.97
CA ARG A 53 -11.39 3.13 -24.75
C ARG A 53 -11.13 1.75 -24.14
N ALA A 54 -10.06 1.10 -24.53
CA ALA A 54 -9.65 -0.19 -23.98
C ALA A 54 -9.29 -0.06 -22.51
N TYR A 55 -8.52 0.98 -22.17
CA TYR A 55 -8.12 1.27 -20.81
C TYR A 55 -9.30 1.60 -19.88
N GLU A 56 -10.24 2.45 -20.33
CA GLU A 56 -11.45 2.77 -19.55
C GLU A 56 -12.23 1.52 -19.17
N LYS A 57 -12.46 0.62 -20.14
CA LYS A 57 -13.16 -0.66 -19.89
C LYS A 57 -12.38 -1.60 -18.98
N ALA A 58 -11.08 -1.71 -19.17
CA ALA A 58 -10.23 -2.54 -18.33
C ALA A 58 -10.17 -2.01 -16.89
N SER A 59 -10.08 -0.69 -16.70
CA SER A 59 -10.11 -0.06 -15.39
C SER A 59 -11.45 -0.28 -14.69
N GLN A 60 -12.56 -0.15 -15.42
CA GLN A 60 -13.90 -0.41 -14.87
C GLN A 60 -14.04 -1.88 -14.42
N PHE A 61 -13.58 -2.83 -15.26
CA PHE A 61 -13.57 -4.24 -14.88
C PHE A 61 -12.75 -4.48 -13.59
N TRP A 62 -11.58 -3.83 -13.47
CA TRP A 62 -10.73 -3.94 -12.30
C TRP A 62 -11.43 -3.46 -11.02
N ASP A 63 -12.01 -2.26 -11.09
CA ASP A 63 -12.73 -1.68 -9.95
C ASP A 63 -13.93 -2.52 -9.53
N ASP A 64 -14.68 -3.05 -10.50
CA ASP A 64 -15.82 -3.95 -10.25
C ASP A 64 -15.38 -5.27 -9.62
N TYR A 65 -14.28 -5.84 -10.09
CA TYR A 65 -13.72 -7.06 -9.53
C TYR A 65 -13.30 -6.87 -8.06
N GLN A 66 -12.52 -5.85 -7.77
CA GLN A 66 -12.06 -5.57 -6.40
C GLN A 66 -13.23 -5.33 -5.45
N ARG A 67 -14.24 -4.57 -5.88
CA ARG A 67 -15.42 -4.27 -5.09
C ARG A 67 -16.28 -5.49 -4.79
N THR A 68 -16.40 -6.43 -5.74
CA THR A 68 -17.29 -7.59 -5.61
C THR A 68 -16.62 -8.77 -4.93
N THR A 69 -15.32 -8.96 -5.11
CA THR A 69 -14.59 -10.13 -4.60
C THR A 69 -13.81 -9.87 -3.32
N HIS A 70 -13.56 -8.60 -2.97
CA HIS A 70 -12.63 -8.19 -1.93
C HIS A 70 -11.21 -8.76 -2.12
N ASN A 71 -10.80 -8.96 -3.38
CA ASN A 71 -9.48 -9.41 -3.77
C ASN A 71 -8.85 -8.43 -4.74
N ASP A 72 -7.52 -8.47 -4.86
CA ASP A 72 -6.80 -7.74 -5.89
C ASP A 72 -6.64 -8.60 -7.15
N VAL A 73 -6.79 -7.97 -8.31
CA VAL A 73 -6.39 -8.59 -9.59
C VAL A 73 -4.88 -8.49 -9.69
N ARG A 74 -4.21 -9.61 -9.95
CA ARG A 74 -2.77 -9.58 -10.22
C ARG A 74 -2.48 -8.79 -11.48
N ILE A 75 -1.41 -7.99 -11.45
CA ILE A 75 -1.06 -7.14 -12.60
C ILE A 75 -0.76 -7.96 -13.86
N ASP A 76 -0.10 -9.10 -13.73
CA ASP A 76 0.16 -10.01 -14.85
C ASP A 76 -1.14 -10.60 -15.44
N ALA A 77 -2.09 -10.95 -14.58
CA ALA A 77 -3.42 -11.41 -15.02
C ALA A 77 -4.20 -10.27 -15.73
N PHE A 78 -4.09 -9.03 -15.23
CA PHE A 78 -4.68 -7.88 -15.89
C PHE A 78 -4.08 -7.64 -17.28
N VAL A 79 -2.75 -7.65 -17.41
CA VAL A 79 -2.05 -7.48 -18.69
C VAL A 79 -2.44 -8.61 -19.67
N ASN A 80 -2.46 -9.87 -19.20
CA ASN A 80 -2.88 -11.00 -20.01
C ASN A 80 -4.33 -10.84 -20.52
N LEU A 81 -5.25 -10.46 -19.63
CA LEU A 81 -6.65 -10.25 -20.01
C LEU A 81 -6.79 -9.10 -21.01
N PHE A 82 -6.07 -7.99 -20.78
CA PHE A 82 -6.05 -6.86 -21.70
C PHE A 82 -5.56 -7.28 -23.09
N CYS A 83 -4.45 -8.02 -23.16
CA CYS A 83 -3.90 -8.53 -24.41
C CYS A 83 -4.91 -9.43 -25.13
N LEU A 84 -5.57 -10.34 -24.39
CA LEU A 84 -6.56 -11.26 -24.97
C LEU A 84 -7.80 -10.52 -25.50
N MET A 85 -8.33 -9.55 -24.74
CA MET A 85 -9.57 -8.84 -25.11
C MET A 85 -9.40 -7.89 -26.30
N TYR A 86 -8.20 -7.39 -26.51
CA TYR A 86 -7.92 -6.38 -27.55
C TYR A 86 -6.92 -6.85 -28.61
N ASP A 87 -6.66 -8.17 -28.68
CA ASP A 87 -5.72 -8.77 -29.64
C ASP A 87 -4.31 -8.13 -29.61
N VAL A 88 -3.87 -7.68 -28.44
CA VAL A 88 -2.55 -7.05 -28.24
C VAL A 88 -1.45 -8.10 -28.36
N ARG A 89 -0.47 -7.83 -29.20
CA ARG A 89 0.74 -8.64 -29.35
C ARG A 89 1.92 -7.88 -28.72
N LEU A 90 2.50 -8.46 -27.69
CA LEU A 90 3.65 -7.88 -27.01
C LEU A 90 4.97 -8.34 -27.62
N ASP A 91 5.99 -7.48 -27.60
CA ASP A 91 7.37 -7.81 -27.96
C ASP A 91 8.13 -8.51 -26.82
N SER A 92 7.58 -8.49 -25.62
CA SER A 92 8.15 -9.00 -24.39
C SER A 92 7.16 -9.91 -23.64
N LYS A 93 7.67 -10.67 -22.68
CA LYS A 93 6.82 -11.46 -21.78
C LYS A 93 6.02 -10.52 -20.85
N VAL A 94 4.84 -10.99 -20.44
CA VAL A 94 3.94 -10.24 -19.55
C VAL A 94 4.61 -9.87 -18.23
N GLU A 95 5.44 -10.77 -17.70
CA GLU A 95 6.18 -10.53 -16.45
C GLU A 95 7.14 -9.33 -16.57
N VAL A 96 7.77 -9.14 -17.75
CA VAL A 96 8.65 -7.98 -18.01
C VAL A 96 7.85 -6.68 -18.04
N VAL A 97 6.68 -6.70 -18.67
CA VAL A 97 5.77 -5.52 -18.70
C VAL A 97 5.28 -5.20 -17.30
N SER A 98 4.88 -6.22 -16.53
CA SER A 98 4.41 -6.06 -15.15
C SER A 98 5.47 -5.49 -14.22
N SER A 99 6.72 -5.97 -14.30
CA SER A 99 7.85 -5.42 -13.52
C SER A 99 8.13 -3.95 -13.86
N LYS A 100 7.99 -3.54 -15.11
CA LYS A 100 8.13 -2.12 -15.48
C LYS A 100 7.01 -1.25 -14.94
N ILE A 101 5.80 -1.79 -14.84
CA ILE A 101 4.68 -1.05 -14.24
C ILE A 101 4.99 -0.72 -12.78
N ILE A 102 5.45 -1.68 -11.98
CA ILE A 102 5.78 -1.43 -10.57
C ILE A 102 6.92 -0.42 -10.41
N ASP A 103 7.97 -0.52 -11.23
CA ASP A 103 9.09 0.42 -11.22
C ASP A 103 8.63 1.86 -11.53
N ASP A 104 7.71 2.01 -12.47
CA ASP A 104 7.21 3.33 -12.88
C ASP A 104 6.28 3.98 -11.84
N ILE A 105 5.52 3.19 -11.08
CA ILE A 105 4.60 3.74 -10.05
C ILE A 105 5.28 3.99 -8.72
N ALA A 106 6.33 3.24 -8.39
CA ALA A 106 7.04 3.39 -7.14
C ALA A 106 7.79 4.73 -7.08
N GLY A 107 7.31 5.61 -6.21
CA GLY A 107 7.95 6.90 -5.94
C GLY A 107 9.04 6.83 -4.88
N GLU A 108 9.42 7.99 -4.37
CA GLU A 108 10.39 8.13 -3.30
C GLU A 108 9.76 7.82 -1.92
N PRO A 109 10.56 7.58 -0.89
CA PRO A 109 10.07 7.42 0.48
C PRO A 109 9.23 8.62 0.95
N MET A 110 8.20 8.34 1.74
CA MET A 110 7.37 9.38 2.35
C MET A 110 8.16 10.22 3.34
N ASP A 111 7.82 11.52 3.46
CA ASP A 111 8.56 12.47 4.29
C ASP A 111 8.63 12.04 5.76
N GLY A 112 9.86 11.90 6.26
CA GLY A 112 10.16 11.52 7.63
C GLY A 112 10.05 10.02 7.96
N ILE A 113 9.72 9.16 6.98
CA ILE A 113 9.59 7.71 7.23
C ILE A 113 10.91 7.08 7.67
N GLU A 114 12.03 7.43 7.05
CA GLU A 114 13.33 6.86 7.38
C GLU A 114 13.75 7.18 8.83
N ASP A 115 13.54 8.43 9.28
CA ASP A 115 13.80 8.83 10.66
C ASP A 115 12.91 8.06 11.65
N PHE A 116 11.64 7.82 11.27
CA PHE A 116 10.70 7.06 12.09
C PHE A 116 11.08 5.58 12.19
N LEU A 117 11.43 4.93 11.07
CA LEU A 117 11.91 3.55 11.06
C LEU A 117 13.21 3.39 11.85
N HIS A 118 14.14 4.35 11.74
CA HIS A 118 15.35 4.36 12.57
C HIS A 118 15.00 4.39 14.06
N GLU A 119 13.98 5.16 14.47
CA GLU A 119 13.54 5.19 15.87
C GLU A 119 12.90 3.85 16.29
N LEU A 120 12.10 3.21 15.43
CA LEU A 120 11.56 1.87 15.72
C LEU A 120 12.69 0.85 15.93
N ASN A 121 13.69 0.84 15.05
CA ASN A 121 14.87 -0.02 15.15
C ASN A 121 15.63 0.26 16.46
N ARG A 122 15.84 1.53 16.82
CA ARG A 122 16.52 1.93 18.06
C ARG A 122 15.79 1.47 19.31
N ARG A 123 14.45 1.48 19.30
CA ARG A 123 13.59 1.01 20.42
C ARG A 123 13.35 -0.49 20.40
N HIS A 124 13.83 -1.21 19.38
CA HIS A 124 13.52 -2.63 19.16
C HIS A 124 12.02 -2.91 19.09
N ILE A 125 11.26 -1.99 18.48
CA ILE A 125 9.85 -2.17 18.22
C ILE A 125 9.70 -2.95 16.92
N TYR A 126 9.00 -4.08 16.99
CA TYR A 126 8.68 -4.88 15.82
C TYR A 126 7.96 -4.05 14.77
N HIS A 127 8.33 -4.19 13.50
CA HIS A 127 7.55 -3.54 12.43
C HIS A 127 7.49 -4.38 11.17
N GLY A 128 6.37 -4.21 10.46
CA GLY A 128 6.06 -4.97 9.26
C GLY A 128 5.09 -4.25 8.34
N VAL A 129 4.89 -4.81 7.17
CA VAL A 129 4.01 -4.26 6.12
C VAL A 129 2.78 -5.14 5.97
N ILE A 130 1.59 -4.52 5.94
CA ILE A 130 0.33 -5.15 5.53
C ILE A 130 -0.29 -4.27 4.45
N SER A 131 -0.15 -4.66 3.20
CA SER A 131 -0.53 -3.79 2.08
C SER A 131 -1.44 -4.49 1.07
N ASN A 132 -2.42 -3.72 0.58
CA ASN A 132 -3.16 -4.07 -0.62
C ASN A 132 -2.27 -3.76 -1.83
N THR A 133 -1.99 -4.78 -2.63
CA THR A 133 -1.19 -4.63 -3.85
C THR A 133 -1.62 -5.61 -4.93
N VAL A 134 -1.51 -5.17 -6.17
CA VAL A 134 -1.75 -6.00 -7.37
C VAL A 134 -0.47 -6.63 -7.88
N PHE A 135 0.67 -6.21 -7.34
CA PHE A 135 1.99 -6.71 -7.70
C PHE A 135 2.36 -7.94 -6.88
N ASP A 136 3.28 -8.71 -7.40
CA ASP A 136 3.90 -9.81 -6.66
C ASP A 136 4.52 -9.32 -5.36
N GLY A 137 4.31 -10.07 -4.27
CA GLY A 137 4.77 -9.65 -2.95
C GLY A 137 6.29 -9.59 -2.84
N GLU A 138 7.01 -10.50 -3.48
CA GLU A 138 8.48 -10.49 -3.50
C GLU A 138 9.01 -9.28 -4.28
N GLU A 139 8.38 -8.92 -5.41
CA GLU A 139 8.73 -7.71 -6.16
C GLU A 139 8.44 -6.45 -5.35
N THR A 140 7.27 -6.38 -4.69
CA THR A 140 6.91 -5.24 -3.83
C THR A 140 7.91 -5.08 -2.67
N ALA A 141 8.28 -6.18 -2.01
CA ALA A 141 9.29 -6.16 -0.93
C ALA A 141 10.66 -5.69 -1.43
N LYS A 142 11.09 -6.13 -2.62
CA LYS A 142 12.35 -5.67 -3.25
C LYS A 142 12.34 -4.17 -3.51
N ILE A 143 11.24 -3.62 -4.01
CA ILE A 143 11.10 -2.17 -4.24
C ILE A 143 11.20 -1.41 -2.90
N ILE A 144 10.51 -1.86 -1.86
CA ILE A 144 10.61 -1.24 -0.52
C ILE A 144 12.07 -1.27 -0.04
N GLN A 145 12.75 -2.41 -0.16
CA GLN A 145 14.15 -2.56 0.25
C GLN A 145 15.11 -1.67 -0.55
N GLN A 146 14.86 -1.50 -1.84
CA GLN A 146 15.68 -0.61 -2.69
C GLN A 146 15.48 0.86 -2.35
N LYS A 147 14.24 1.27 -2.08
CA LYS A 147 13.89 2.66 -1.78
C LYS A 147 14.20 3.06 -0.34
N ILE A 148 14.09 2.12 0.60
CA ILE A 148 14.36 2.32 2.03
C ILE A 148 15.30 1.18 2.51
N PRO A 149 16.60 1.23 2.21
CA PRO A 149 17.53 0.11 2.45
C PRO A 149 17.61 -0.33 3.93
N ASP A 150 17.59 0.63 4.86
CA ASP A 150 17.74 0.39 6.30
C ASP A 150 16.38 0.30 7.02
N ASN A 151 15.33 -0.18 6.33
CA ASN A 151 13.97 -0.17 6.86
C ASN A 151 13.76 -1.05 8.10
N GLY A 152 14.43 -2.20 8.21
CA GLY A 152 14.32 -3.10 9.35
C GLY A 152 13.00 -3.88 9.43
N PHE A 153 12.20 -3.94 8.35
CA PHE A 153 10.95 -4.71 8.34
C PHE A 153 11.20 -6.20 8.55
N GLU A 154 10.49 -6.78 9.51
CA GLU A 154 10.60 -8.19 9.88
C GLU A 154 9.59 -9.06 9.14
N THR A 155 8.45 -8.50 8.70
CA THR A 155 7.45 -9.20 7.89
C THR A 155 6.85 -8.32 6.81
N PHE A 156 6.51 -9.01 5.72
CA PHE A 156 5.69 -8.46 4.64
C PHE A 156 4.47 -9.33 4.46
N PHE A 157 3.30 -8.72 4.41
CA PHE A 157 2.03 -9.39 4.18
C PHE A 157 1.27 -8.63 3.09
N PHE A 158 1.26 -9.17 1.89
CA PHE A 158 0.65 -8.56 0.72
C PHE A 158 -0.66 -9.25 0.33
N SER A 159 -1.68 -8.48 0.02
CA SER A 159 -3.02 -8.99 -0.32
C SER A 159 -3.01 -10.01 -1.45
N ASN A 160 -2.18 -9.77 -2.45
CA ASN A 160 -2.09 -10.60 -3.64
C ASN A 160 -1.56 -12.02 -3.36
N ASP A 161 -0.66 -12.19 -2.38
CA ASP A 161 -0.09 -13.49 -2.02
C ASP A 161 -1.11 -14.41 -1.33
N TYR A 162 -2.13 -13.83 -0.68
CA TYR A 162 -3.07 -14.56 0.17
C TYR A 162 -4.53 -14.47 -0.29
N ALA A 163 -4.81 -13.80 -1.41
CA ALA A 163 -6.18 -13.50 -1.86
C ALA A 163 -7.04 -12.85 -0.74
N LEU A 164 -6.46 -11.96 0.04
CA LEU A 164 -7.08 -11.25 1.15
C LEU A 164 -6.69 -9.78 1.08
N ARG A 165 -7.65 -8.86 1.12
CA ARG A 165 -7.33 -7.42 1.14
C ARG A 165 -7.97 -6.71 2.33
N LYS A 166 -7.35 -5.61 2.77
CA LYS A 166 -7.95 -4.66 3.70
C LYS A 166 -9.21 -4.04 3.06
N PRO A 167 -10.27 -3.73 3.81
CA PRO A 167 -10.36 -3.82 5.27
C PRO A 167 -10.84 -5.17 5.82
N TYR A 168 -10.84 -6.25 5.02
CA TYR A 168 -11.32 -7.54 5.50
C TYR A 168 -10.51 -8.04 6.71
N PRO A 169 -11.17 -8.34 7.87
CA PRO A 169 -10.46 -8.58 9.14
C PRO A 169 -9.44 -9.71 9.11
N LEU A 170 -9.62 -10.67 8.20
CA LEU A 170 -8.76 -11.85 8.14
C LEU A 170 -7.33 -11.50 7.71
N ILE A 171 -7.13 -10.43 6.90
CA ILE A 171 -5.78 -10.00 6.50
C ILE A 171 -4.96 -9.56 7.71
N TYR A 172 -5.54 -8.73 8.60
CA TYR A 172 -4.87 -8.29 9.82
C TYR A 172 -4.60 -9.45 10.77
N LYS A 173 -5.59 -10.34 10.93
CA LYS A 173 -5.45 -11.52 11.78
C LYS A 173 -4.33 -12.43 11.31
N ALA A 174 -4.24 -12.69 10.01
CA ALA A 174 -3.20 -13.55 9.43
C ALA A 174 -1.80 -12.91 9.57
N ALA A 175 -1.67 -11.62 9.25
CA ALA A 175 -0.43 -10.88 9.37
C ALA A 175 0.08 -10.83 10.82
N LEU A 176 -0.78 -10.49 11.78
CA LEU A 176 -0.42 -10.50 13.21
C LEU A 176 -0.03 -11.90 13.71
N LYS A 177 -0.71 -12.95 13.22
CA LYS A 177 -0.34 -14.33 13.55
C LYS A 177 1.05 -14.69 13.00
N GLN A 178 1.36 -14.30 11.77
CA GLN A 178 2.69 -14.50 11.17
C GLN A 178 3.78 -13.77 11.97
N ALA A 179 3.48 -12.52 12.38
CA ALA A 179 4.38 -11.69 13.17
C ALA A 179 4.52 -12.14 14.64
N GLY A 180 3.64 -13.00 15.15
CA GLY A 180 3.59 -13.35 16.58
C GLY A 180 3.12 -12.20 17.48
N MET A 181 2.44 -11.17 16.92
CA MET A 181 2.05 -9.95 17.61
C MET A 181 0.56 -9.95 17.96
N LYS A 182 0.20 -9.14 18.98
CA LYS A 182 -1.20 -8.94 19.40
C LYS A 182 -1.69 -7.58 18.90
N LYS A 183 -2.94 -7.49 18.51
CA LYS A 183 -3.56 -6.25 18.03
C LYS A 183 -3.57 -5.15 19.09
N GLU A 184 -3.76 -5.53 20.37
CA GLU A 184 -3.79 -4.61 21.51
C GLU A 184 -2.44 -3.94 21.79
N ASP A 185 -1.33 -4.59 21.39
CA ASP A 185 0.04 -4.12 21.56
C ASP A 185 0.58 -3.46 20.26
N SER A 186 -0.26 -3.35 19.22
CA SER A 186 0.15 -2.95 17.88
C SER A 186 -0.59 -1.71 17.40
N ILE A 187 0.08 -0.89 16.61
CA ILE A 187 -0.52 0.24 15.89
C ILE A 187 -0.47 0.00 14.38
N PHE A 188 -1.40 0.61 13.65
CA PHE A 188 -1.45 0.57 12.19
C PHE A 188 -1.36 1.98 11.61
N ILE A 189 -0.55 2.16 10.58
CA ILE A 189 -0.37 3.43 9.87
C ILE A 189 -0.67 3.23 8.40
N GLY A 190 -1.54 4.06 7.85
CA GLY A 190 -1.88 4.02 6.42
C GLY A 190 -2.56 5.29 5.93
N ASP A 191 -2.73 5.40 4.62
CA ASP A 191 -3.27 6.58 3.94
C ASP A 191 -4.68 6.35 3.35
N SER A 192 -5.14 5.11 3.26
CA SER A 192 -6.51 4.77 2.88
C SER A 192 -7.43 4.84 4.10
N PHE A 193 -8.36 5.79 4.12
CA PHE A 193 -9.23 5.95 5.29
C PHE A 193 -10.06 4.69 5.58
N LEU A 194 -10.63 4.05 4.56
CA LEU A 194 -11.43 2.83 4.75
C LEU A 194 -10.58 1.60 5.01
N ASP A 195 -9.57 1.38 4.18
CA ASP A 195 -8.80 0.13 4.23
C ASP A 195 -7.86 0.11 5.44
N ASP A 196 -7.25 1.24 5.79
CA ASP A 196 -6.22 1.30 6.83
C ASP A 196 -6.76 1.78 8.18
N VAL A 197 -7.54 2.89 8.17
CA VAL A 197 -7.97 3.52 9.42
C VAL A 197 -9.21 2.83 9.97
N VAL A 198 -10.29 2.78 9.19
CA VAL A 198 -11.54 2.12 9.63
C VAL A 198 -11.29 0.63 9.84
N GLY A 199 -10.60 -0.03 8.90
CA GLY A 199 -10.30 -1.46 8.98
C GLY A 199 -9.49 -1.83 10.21
N SER A 200 -8.38 -1.14 10.49
CA SER A 200 -7.54 -1.41 11.66
C SER A 200 -8.24 -1.06 12.98
N PHE A 201 -8.99 0.04 13.03
CA PHE A 201 -9.79 0.42 14.19
C PHE A 201 -10.85 -0.65 14.52
N GLN A 202 -11.63 -1.08 13.53
CA GLN A 202 -12.67 -2.10 13.72
C GLN A 202 -12.09 -3.47 14.07
N PHE A 203 -10.91 -3.79 13.53
CA PHE A 203 -10.20 -5.01 13.90
C PHE A 203 -9.68 -4.96 15.34
N GLY A 204 -9.39 -3.77 15.87
CA GLY A 204 -9.01 -3.53 17.27
C GLY A 204 -7.51 -3.37 17.50
N PHE A 205 -6.77 -2.78 16.56
CA PHE A 205 -5.43 -2.25 16.83
C PHE A 205 -5.50 -1.21 17.94
N SER A 206 -4.43 -1.09 18.75
CA SER A 206 -4.40 -0.15 19.88
C SER A 206 -4.53 1.31 19.43
N LYS A 207 -3.97 1.62 18.26
CA LYS A 207 -4.09 2.92 17.60
C LYS A 207 -4.13 2.72 16.09
N SER A 208 -4.98 3.51 15.41
CA SER A 208 -4.97 3.69 13.95
C SER A 208 -4.45 5.07 13.63
N ILE A 209 -3.46 5.18 12.76
CA ILE A 209 -2.86 6.45 12.36
C ILE A 209 -3.14 6.69 10.89
N PHE A 210 -3.79 7.82 10.61
CA PHE A 210 -4.13 8.26 9.27
C PHE A 210 -3.08 9.22 8.72
N LEU A 211 -2.30 8.77 7.74
CA LEU A 211 -1.39 9.63 6.97
C LEU A 211 -2.18 10.36 5.90
N SER A 212 -2.63 11.58 6.21
CA SER A 212 -3.58 12.37 5.45
C SER A 212 -2.86 13.25 4.44
N HIS A 213 -2.81 12.82 3.18
CA HIS A 213 -2.22 13.59 2.09
C HIS A 213 -3.04 13.50 0.77
N ARG A 214 -4.15 12.74 0.79
CA ARG A 214 -5.05 12.57 -0.36
C ARG A 214 -6.40 13.24 -0.07
N PRO A 215 -6.79 14.33 -0.78
CA PRO A 215 -8.03 15.05 -0.51
C PRO A 215 -9.30 14.17 -0.54
N SER A 216 -9.34 13.17 -1.41
CA SER A 216 -10.47 12.23 -1.48
C SER A 216 -10.62 11.39 -0.21
N GLN A 217 -9.53 11.00 0.43
CA GLN A 217 -9.54 10.24 1.67
C GLN A 217 -9.88 11.15 2.87
N GLU A 218 -9.47 12.41 2.84
CA GLU A 218 -9.84 13.40 3.85
C GLU A 218 -11.34 13.68 3.85
N LEU A 219 -11.94 13.90 2.68
CA LEU A 219 -13.39 14.07 2.53
C LEU A 219 -14.16 12.83 3.01
N LEU A 220 -13.61 11.65 2.81
CA LEU A 220 -14.23 10.41 3.29
C LEU A 220 -14.21 10.34 4.82
N ALA A 221 -13.11 10.76 5.44
CA ALA A 221 -12.96 10.79 6.89
C ALA A 221 -13.90 11.78 7.60
N GLU A 222 -14.41 12.77 6.89
CA GLU A 222 -15.33 13.79 7.42
C GLU A 222 -16.81 13.37 7.39
N LYS A 223 -17.13 12.20 6.82
CA LYS A 223 -18.52 11.73 6.76
C LYS A 223 -19.04 11.31 8.13
N ASP A 224 -20.28 11.64 8.42
CA ASP A 224 -20.96 11.32 9.68
C ASP A 224 -20.99 9.83 10.02
N GLU A 225 -20.98 8.96 9.03
CA GLU A 225 -20.96 7.50 9.21
C GLU A 225 -19.69 6.99 9.91
N TYR A 226 -18.59 7.78 9.91
CA TYR A 226 -17.30 7.44 10.53
C TYR A 226 -16.98 8.25 11.78
N ARG A 227 -17.91 9.05 12.31
CA ARG A 227 -17.67 9.92 13.48
C ARG A 227 -17.20 9.17 14.74
N ASP A 228 -17.52 7.88 14.85
CA ASP A 228 -17.14 7.06 16.00
C ASP A 228 -15.79 6.36 15.82
N VAL A 229 -15.16 6.46 14.63
CA VAL A 229 -13.83 5.93 14.35
C VAL A 229 -12.78 6.80 15.02
N LYS A 230 -12.01 6.20 15.93
CA LYS A 230 -10.92 6.90 16.63
C LYS A 230 -9.61 6.68 15.90
N TYR A 231 -8.95 7.77 15.56
CA TYR A 231 -7.65 7.73 14.88
C TYR A 231 -6.83 8.98 15.19
N ILE A 232 -5.53 8.89 14.96
CA ILE A 232 -4.60 10.00 14.99
C ILE A 232 -4.37 10.44 13.54
N ARG A 233 -4.59 11.72 13.21
CA ARG A 233 -4.28 12.27 11.89
C ARG A 233 -2.91 12.90 11.88
N ILE A 234 -2.11 12.55 10.88
CA ILE A 234 -0.80 13.16 10.60
C ILE A 234 -0.71 13.50 9.12
N HIS A 235 0.11 14.46 8.75
CA HIS A 235 0.41 14.83 7.36
C HIS A 235 1.83 14.42 6.95
N SER A 236 2.67 14.11 7.91
CA SER A 236 4.04 13.61 7.75
C SER A 236 4.42 12.78 8.97
N TYR A 237 5.35 11.84 8.85
CA TYR A 237 5.90 11.10 9.99
C TYR A 237 6.56 12.00 11.03
N ARG A 238 6.97 13.21 10.65
CA ARG A 238 7.51 14.21 11.57
C ARG A 238 6.49 14.72 12.59
N ASP A 239 5.21 14.64 12.28
CA ASP A 239 4.15 15.02 13.23
C ASP A 239 4.12 14.09 14.44
N LEU A 240 4.55 12.83 14.30
CA LEU A 240 4.63 11.85 15.38
C LEU A 240 5.65 12.21 16.49
N ILE A 241 6.57 13.13 16.21
CA ILE A 241 7.57 13.60 17.21
C ILE A 241 6.88 14.33 18.36
N ARG A 242 5.65 14.81 18.18
CA ARG A 242 4.94 15.66 19.13
C ARG A 242 3.68 15.03 19.71
N LEU A 243 3.32 13.86 19.19
CA LEU A 243 2.15 13.07 19.57
C LEU A 243 2.62 11.89 20.41
#